data_ef13bdafc1a9da8bafe3dd1b7f6bd726
#
_entry.id   ef13bdafc1a9da8bafe3dd1b7f6bd726
#
_cell.length_a   1.000
_cell.length_b   1.000
_cell.length_c   1.000
_cell.angle_alpha   90.00
_cell.angle_beta   90.00
_cell.angle_gamma   90.00
#
_symmetry.space_group_name_H-M   'P 1'
#
loop_
_entity.id
_entity.type
_entity.pdbx_description
1 polymer ?
#
loop_
_entity_poly.entity_id
_entity_poly.type
_entity_poly.pdbx_seq_one_letter_code
_entity_poly.pdbx_strand_id
1 'polypeptide(L)'
;MKRKYRILSIIISAALMAGCLTACGENGTTPGDSTTDGNTATTVTGGETTVTTPELPADVEAPDMTDATAISLSGETATVTGSGAEVTDGVVTITAGGTYVVTGTMTEGRIIVNAPKEEVTLVLQNASVTCSTGSPLYVYKSKTTTIYLPEGTASTLTDGASYTFNDSYSSAEEDEPNACLYAKSDLIIAGTGSLTVKANYNNGITGKDT
;
A
#
# COMPACT_ATOMS: atom_id res chain seq x y z
N MET A 1 0.93 -28.21 6.74
CA MET A 1 2.05 -27.61 5.97
C MET A 1 2.12 -26.15 6.31
N LYS A 2 3.17 -25.67 6.99
CA LYS A 2 3.31 -24.26 7.39
C LYS A 2 3.78 -23.47 6.17
N ARG A 3 2.93 -22.65 5.56
CA ARG A 3 3.32 -21.68 4.53
C ARG A 3 4.02 -20.51 5.20
N LYS A 4 5.23 -20.22 4.75
CA LYS A 4 6.00 -19.06 5.21
C LYS A 4 5.51 -17.84 4.43
N TYR A 5 4.85 -16.92 5.11
CA TYR A 5 4.48 -15.63 4.55
C TYR A 5 5.68 -14.69 4.62
N ARG A 6 5.95 -14.01 3.50
CA ARG A 6 6.98 -12.97 3.42
C ARG A 6 6.29 -11.62 3.46
N ILE A 7 6.40 -10.93 4.58
CA ILE A 7 5.98 -9.54 4.70
C ILE A 7 7.04 -8.70 3.99
N LEU A 8 6.65 -8.01 2.92
CA LEU A 8 7.51 -7.05 2.24
C LEU A 8 7.48 -5.74 3.02
N SER A 9 8.60 -5.36 3.61
CA SER A 9 8.71 -4.11 4.39
C SER A 9 8.68 -2.90 3.46
N ILE A 10 7.71 -2.03 3.68
CA ILE A 10 7.60 -0.73 2.99
C ILE A 10 8.54 0.24 3.68
N ILE A 11 9.45 0.86 2.95
CA ILE A 11 10.29 1.94 3.45
C ILE A 11 9.53 3.25 3.27
N ILE A 12 9.07 3.82 4.37
CA ILE A 12 8.51 5.17 4.40
C ILE A 12 9.68 6.15 4.46
N SER A 13 9.93 6.87 3.39
CA SER A 13 10.89 7.98 3.36
C SER A 13 10.27 9.21 4.02
N ALA A 14 10.57 9.45 5.29
CA ALA A 14 10.30 10.74 5.92
C ALA A 14 11.47 11.67 5.64
N ALA A 15 11.24 12.72 4.85
CA ALA A 15 12.20 13.81 4.65
C ALA A 15 12.20 14.71 5.90
N LEU A 16 13.25 14.61 6.73
CA LEU A 16 13.53 15.57 7.80
C LEU A 16 14.51 16.61 7.29
N MET A 17 14.12 17.88 7.37
CA MET A 17 14.96 19.04 7.12
C MET A 17 16.04 19.17 8.20
N ALA A 18 17.25 19.40 7.74
CA ALA A 18 18.45 19.56 8.55
C ALA A 18 18.48 20.90 9.27
N GLY A 19 18.70 20.87 10.58
CA GLY A 19 19.21 21.98 11.36
C GLY A 19 20.69 21.74 11.71
N CYS A 20 21.58 22.58 11.22
CA CYS A 20 22.99 22.59 11.62
C CYS A 20 23.15 23.07 13.06
N LEU A 21 23.88 22.31 13.86
CA LEU A 21 24.60 22.83 15.03
C LEU A 21 25.94 22.12 15.13
N THR A 22 27.00 22.90 14.97
CA THR A 22 28.40 22.55 15.23
C THR A 22 28.67 22.51 16.70
N ALA A 23 29.27 21.42 17.20
CA ALA A 23 30.03 21.42 18.48
C ALA A 23 31.17 20.39 18.37
N CYS A 24 32.38 20.86 18.49
CA CYS A 24 33.60 20.08 18.75
C CYS A 24 33.61 19.54 20.19
N GLY A 25 34.15 18.32 20.36
CA GLY A 25 34.45 17.75 21.67
C GLY A 25 35.13 16.40 21.55
N GLU A 26 36.33 16.31 22.13
CA GLU A 26 37.30 15.22 22.02
C GLU A 26 36.95 13.91 22.76
N ASN A 27 37.56 12.83 22.25
CA ASN A 27 38.08 11.61 22.88
C ASN A 27 37.27 10.81 23.92
N GLY A 28 37.12 9.52 23.61
CA GLY A 28 36.80 8.47 24.56
C GLY A 28 36.60 7.10 23.93
N THR A 29 37.68 6.34 23.81
CA THR A 29 37.70 4.92 23.42
C THR A 29 37.12 4.04 24.54
N THR A 30 36.10 3.22 24.24
CA THR A 30 35.86 1.93 24.89
C THR A 30 35.11 0.99 23.98
N PRO A 31 35.51 -0.29 23.84
CA PRO A 31 34.81 -1.27 22.99
C PRO A 31 33.67 -1.90 23.78
N GLY A 32 32.47 -1.86 23.25
CA GLY A 32 31.27 -2.47 23.80
C GLY A 32 30.48 -3.21 22.73
N ASP A 33 30.59 -4.49 22.86
CA ASP A 33 29.72 -5.59 22.45
C ASP A 33 28.58 -5.30 21.46
N SER A 34 28.69 -5.99 20.31
CA SER A 34 27.76 -5.98 19.20
C SER A 34 26.80 -7.16 19.32
N THR A 35 25.57 -6.92 19.72
CA THR A 35 24.50 -7.90 19.48
C THR A 35 23.84 -7.59 18.14
N THR A 36 24.04 -8.51 17.23
CA THR A 36 23.52 -8.51 15.86
C THR A 36 22.08 -8.95 15.87
N ASP A 37 21.16 -8.09 15.47
CA ASP A 37 19.85 -8.49 14.96
C ASP A 37 19.65 -7.93 13.53
N GLY A 38 19.60 -8.87 12.66
CA GLY A 38 19.02 -9.02 11.36
C GLY A 38 18.93 -7.83 10.39
N ASN A 39 19.85 -7.86 9.40
CA ASN A 39 19.61 -7.44 8.01
C ASN A 39 19.80 -5.96 7.65
N THR A 40 20.90 -5.37 8.14
CA THR A 40 21.49 -4.20 7.46
C THR A 40 23.01 -4.32 7.54
N ALA A 41 23.67 -4.63 6.43
CA ALA A 41 25.12 -4.61 6.37
C ALA A 41 25.59 -3.15 6.21
N THR A 42 26.12 -2.57 7.27
CA THR A 42 26.79 -1.26 7.23
C THR A 42 28.28 -1.50 7.21
N THR A 43 28.94 -1.20 6.09
CA THR A 43 30.41 -1.21 6.00
C THR A 43 30.89 0.22 6.14
N VAL A 44 31.60 0.53 7.22
CA VAL A 44 32.26 1.83 7.42
C VAL A 44 33.73 1.69 7.06
N THR A 45 34.15 2.30 5.98
CA THR A 45 35.57 2.43 5.63
C THR A 45 35.85 3.89 5.29
N GLY A 46 36.68 4.56 6.10
CA GLY A 46 37.22 5.88 5.79
C GLY A 46 36.23 7.03 5.72
N GLY A 47 35.21 7.05 6.57
CA GLY A 47 34.30 8.19 6.70
C GLY A 47 33.16 8.26 5.69
N GLU A 48 33.03 7.31 4.78
CA GLU A 48 31.86 7.15 3.92
C GLU A 48 30.99 5.98 4.40
N THR A 49 29.74 6.27 4.71
CA THR A 49 28.74 5.26 5.03
C THR A 49 27.99 4.87 3.75
N THR A 50 28.29 3.70 3.21
CA THR A 50 27.51 3.16 2.09
C THR A 50 26.32 2.40 2.65
N VAL A 51 25.12 2.96 2.52
CA VAL A 51 23.89 2.26 2.82
C VAL A 51 23.53 1.41 1.60
N THR A 52 23.68 0.09 1.71
CA THR A 52 23.15 -0.82 0.68
C THR A 52 21.65 -0.95 0.90
N THR A 53 20.87 -0.40 -0.02
CA THR A 53 19.42 -0.64 -0.07
C THR A 53 19.22 -2.16 -0.25
N PRO A 54 18.40 -2.82 0.57
CA PRO A 54 18.08 -4.22 0.34
C PRO A 54 17.46 -4.37 -1.04
N GLU A 55 18.01 -5.29 -1.83
CA GLU A 55 17.48 -5.63 -3.14
C GLU A 55 16.08 -6.20 -2.95
N LEU A 56 15.07 -5.52 -3.51
CA LEU A 56 13.70 -6.03 -3.54
C LEU A 56 13.69 -7.39 -4.24
N PRO A 57 12.91 -8.38 -3.79
CA PRO A 57 12.73 -9.62 -4.53
C PRO A 57 12.28 -9.29 -5.96
N ALA A 58 13.08 -9.71 -6.93
CA ALA A 58 12.98 -9.33 -8.34
C ALA A 58 11.81 -9.98 -9.12
N ASP A 59 10.83 -10.62 -8.47
CA ASP A 59 10.03 -11.66 -9.11
C ASP A 59 8.53 -11.38 -9.24
N VAL A 60 8.08 -10.13 -9.20
CA VAL A 60 6.73 -9.82 -9.65
C VAL A 60 6.82 -9.15 -11.02
N GLU A 61 6.62 -9.93 -12.07
CA GLU A 61 6.56 -9.43 -13.43
C GLU A 61 5.45 -8.37 -13.58
N ALA A 62 5.66 -7.43 -14.51
CA ALA A 62 4.63 -6.47 -14.84
C ALA A 62 3.37 -7.21 -15.33
N PRO A 63 2.18 -6.87 -14.82
CA PRO A 63 0.97 -7.56 -15.22
C PRO A 63 0.65 -7.32 -16.69
N ASP A 64 0.06 -8.33 -17.34
CA ASP A 64 -0.53 -8.16 -18.68
C ASP A 64 -1.74 -7.22 -18.56
N MET A 65 -1.76 -6.18 -19.38
CA MET A 65 -2.82 -5.17 -19.39
C MET A 65 -3.68 -5.24 -20.67
N THR A 66 -3.48 -6.25 -21.52
CA THR A 66 -4.17 -6.36 -22.83
C THR A 66 -5.70 -6.38 -22.68
N ASP A 67 -6.20 -7.13 -21.68
CA ASP A 67 -7.64 -7.25 -21.37
C ASP A 67 -8.01 -6.57 -20.05
N ALA A 68 -7.21 -5.61 -19.61
CA ALA A 68 -7.44 -4.95 -18.34
C ALA A 68 -8.69 -4.08 -18.35
N THR A 69 -9.47 -4.15 -17.27
CA THR A 69 -10.57 -3.21 -17.02
C THR A 69 -10.01 -1.87 -16.56
N ALA A 70 -10.39 -0.80 -17.24
CA ALA A 70 -9.97 0.54 -16.88
C ALA A 70 -10.94 1.17 -15.86
N ILE A 71 -10.40 1.73 -14.79
CA ILE A 71 -11.12 2.49 -13.76
C ILE A 71 -10.56 3.91 -13.74
N SER A 72 -11.33 4.86 -14.24
CA SER A 72 -10.97 6.28 -14.29
C SER A 72 -11.67 7.03 -13.17
N LEU A 73 -10.90 7.45 -12.17
CA LEU A 73 -11.38 8.19 -11.00
C LEU A 73 -11.61 9.66 -11.35
N SER A 74 -12.74 10.25 -10.91
CA SER A 74 -13.06 11.64 -11.18
C SER A 74 -13.95 12.25 -10.08
N GLY A 75 -13.37 13.03 -9.19
CA GLY A 75 -14.11 13.66 -8.08
C GLY A 75 -14.71 12.64 -7.12
N GLU A 76 -16.02 12.60 -6.98
CA GLU A 76 -16.74 11.69 -6.06
C GLU A 76 -17.22 10.40 -6.74
N THR A 77 -16.72 10.10 -7.93
CA THR A 77 -17.15 8.94 -8.72
C THR A 77 -16.03 8.37 -9.57
N ALA A 78 -16.32 7.32 -10.32
CA ALA A 78 -15.42 6.73 -11.30
C ALA A 78 -16.19 6.25 -12.53
N THR A 79 -15.46 6.03 -13.61
CA THR A 79 -15.98 5.35 -14.81
C THR A 79 -15.24 4.04 -14.98
N VAL A 80 -15.98 2.97 -15.18
CA VAL A 80 -15.43 1.64 -15.48
C VAL A 80 -15.62 1.34 -16.97
N THR A 81 -14.53 0.96 -17.63
CA THR A 81 -14.55 0.47 -19.02
C THR A 81 -13.99 -0.94 -19.03
N GLY A 82 -14.82 -1.92 -19.31
CA GLY A 82 -14.51 -3.34 -19.19
C GLY A 82 -15.54 -4.06 -18.33
N SER A 83 -15.14 -5.11 -17.66
CA SER A 83 -16.02 -5.94 -16.83
C SER A 83 -15.40 -6.26 -15.46
N GLY A 84 -16.22 -6.78 -14.55
CA GLY A 84 -15.76 -7.24 -13.23
C GLY A 84 -15.62 -6.14 -12.18
N ALA A 85 -16.01 -4.90 -12.50
CA ALA A 85 -16.12 -3.81 -11.53
C ALA A 85 -17.36 -2.98 -11.81
N GLU A 86 -17.91 -2.39 -10.75
CA GLU A 86 -19.07 -1.50 -10.80
C GLU A 86 -18.85 -0.29 -9.90
N VAL A 87 -19.58 0.81 -10.15
CA VAL A 87 -19.54 2.04 -9.36
C VAL A 87 -20.91 2.37 -8.85
N THR A 88 -21.04 2.56 -7.56
CA THR A 88 -22.28 3.00 -6.91
C THR A 88 -21.93 3.97 -5.77
N ASP A 89 -22.49 5.16 -5.79
CA ASP A 89 -22.35 6.17 -4.72
C ASP A 89 -20.89 6.41 -4.26
N GLY A 90 -19.98 6.60 -5.23
CA GLY A 90 -18.56 6.84 -4.94
C GLY A 90 -17.78 5.58 -4.53
N VAL A 91 -18.41 4.41 -4.53
CA VAL A 91 -17.75 3.14 -4.23
C VAL A 91 -17.51 2.36 -5.51
N VAL A 92 -16.26 2.07 -5.81
CA VAL A 92 -15.86 1.12 -6.85
C VAL A 92 -15.78 -0.26 -6.24
N THR A 93 -16.63 -1.19 -6.68
CA THR A 93 -16.60 -2.58 -6.21
C THR A 93 -16.09 -3.50 -7.30
N ILE A 94 -14.99 -4.19 -7.05
CA ILE A 94 -14.40 -5.20 -7.93
C ILE A 94 -14.94 -6.56 -7.50
N THR A 95 -15.62 -7.25 -8.41
CA THR A 95 -16.37 -8.49 -8.13
C THR A 95 -15.85 -9.71 -8.86
N ALA A 96 -14.86 -9.56 -9.75
CA ALA A 96 -14.26 -10.64 -10.52
C ALA A 96 -12.74 -10.58 -10.48
N GLY A 97 -12.09 -11.71 -10.78
CA GLY A 97 -10.66 -11.79 -11.01
C GLY A 97 -10.24 -11.04 -12.27
N GLY A 98 -8.97 -10.65 -12.33
CA GLY A 98 -8.38 -9.96 -13.49
C GLY A 98 -7.51 -8.77 -13.13
N THR A 99 -7.12 -8.04 -14.18
CA THR A 99 -6.28 -6.83 -14.06
C THR A 99 -7.14 -5.58 -14.22
N TYR A 100 -6.99 -4.65 -13.29
CA TYR A 100 -7.72 -3.38 -13.22
C TYR A 100 -6.71 -2.23 -13.19
N VAL A 101 -6.75 -1.37 -14.21
CA VAL A 101 -5.90 -0.18 -14.30
C VAL A 101 -6.65 1.00 -13.70
N VAL A 102 -6.16 1.51 -12.59
CA VAL A 102 -6.76 2.62 -11.85
C VAL A 102 -5.98 3.89 -12.11
N THR A 103 -6.67 4.93 -12.60
CA THR A 103 -6.07 6.24 -12.91
C THR A 103 -6.92 7.38 -12.36
N GLY A 104 -6.32 8.56 -12.22
CA GLY A 104 -7.05 9.78 -11.86
C GLY A 104 -7.23 10.01 -10.37
N THR A 105 -8.17 10.86 -9.99
CA THR A 105 -8.34 11.30 -8.60
C THR A 105 -9.78 11.17 -8.15
N MET A 106 -9.98 10.42 -7.08
CA MET A 106 -11.22 10.35 -6.31
C MET A 106 -11.04 11.19 -5.04
N THR A 107 -11.83 12.26 -4.93
CA THR A 107 -11.75 13.20 -3.80
C THR A 107 -12.58 12.77 -2.60
N GLU A 108 -13.60 11.93 -2.84
CA GLU A 108 -14.38 11.25 -1.81
C GLU A 108 -14.91 9.94 -2.39
N GLY A 109 -14.59 8.83 -1.74
CA GLY A 109 -15.01 7.49 -2.14
C GLY A 109 -13.93 6.45 -1.89
N ARG A 110 -14.16 5.24 -2.36
CA ARG A 110 -13.25 4.11 -2.07
C ARG A 110 -13.31 3.01 -3.12
N ILE A 111 -12.31 2.14 -3.09
CA ILE A 111 -12.24 0.92 -3.89
C ILE A 111 -12.35 -0.27 -2.96
N ILE A 112 -13.30 -1.18 -3.24
CA ILE A 112 -13.50 -2.44 -2.51
C ILE A 112 -13.23 -3.59 -3.45
N VAL A 113 -12.39 -4.54 -3.03
CA VAL A 113 -12.21 -5.83 -3.71
C VAL A 113 -13.06 -6.86 -3.00
N ASN A 114 -14.09 -7.36 -3.69
CA ASN A 114 -14.96 -8.44 -3.25
C ASN A 114 -15.11 -9.49 -4.35
N ALA A 115 -14.01 -10.17 -4.65
CA ALA A 115 -13.90 -11.21 -5.68
C ALA A 115 -13.46 -12.54 -5.01
N PRO A 116 -14.37 -13.26 -4.33
CA PRO A 116 -14.03 -14.43 -3.53
C PRO A 116 -13.35 -15.52 -4.36
N LYS A 117 -12.18 -15.99 -3.88
CA LYS A 117 -11.36 -17.06 -4.50
C LYS A 117 -10.68 -16.64 -5.82
N GLU A 118 -10.81 -15.40 -6.23
CA GLU A 118 -10.19 -14.85 -7.43
C GLU A 118 -8.86 -14.16 -7.13
N GLU A 119 -7.99 -14.11 -8.12
CA GLU A 119 -6.78 -13.30 -8.12
C GLU A 119 -7.10 -11.94 -8.77
N VAL A 120 -6.81 -10.87 -8.06
CA VAL A 120 -7.08 -9.50 -8.51
C VAL A 120 -5.77 -8.73 -8.58
N THR A 121 -5.50 -8.07 -9.70
CA THR A 121 -4.37 -7.16 -9.83
C THR A 121 -4.87 -5.73 -10.03
N LEU A 122 -4.51 -4.85 -9.10
CA LEU A 122 -4.77 -3.41 -9.16
C LEU A 122 -3.51 -2.70 -9.61
N VAL A 123 -3.50 -2.19 -10.83
CA VAL A 123 -2.41 -1.36 -11.35
C VAL A 123 -2.71 0.10 -11.01
N LEU A 124 -2.04 0.66 -10.01
CA LEU A 124 -2.24 2.06 -9.61
C LEU A 124 -1.34 2.97 -10.42
N GLN A 125 -1.91 3.61 -11.44
CA GLN A 125 -1.18 4.47 -12.37
C GLN A 125 -1.52 5.94 -12.14
N ASN A 126 -0.77 6.59 -11.25
CA ASN A 126 -1.03 7.96 -10.80
C ASN A 126 -2.46 8.11 -10.23
N ALA A 127 -2.89 7.12 -9.46
CA ALA A 127 -4.20 7.10 -8.83
C ALA A 127 -4.15 7.78 -7.45
N SER A 128 -5.14 8.63 -7.17
CA SER A 128 -5.32 9.22 -5.84
C SER A 128 -6.72 8.91 -5.34
N VAL A 129 -6.83 8.28 -4.18
CA VAL A 129 -8.13 7.94 -3.57
C VAL A 129 -8.18 8.52 -2.17
N THR A 130 -9.21 9.31 -1.90
CA THR A 130 -9.51 9.84 -0.56
C THR A 130 -10.87 9.35 -0.11
N CYS A 131 -10.94 8.86 1.12
CA CYS A 131 -12.18 8.49 1.79
C CYS A 131 -12.20 9.09 3.20
N SER A 132 -13.02 10.10 3.42
CA SER A 132 -13.06 10.83 4.69
C SER A 132 -13.67 10.02 5.84
N THR A 133 -14.38 8.94 5.52
CA THR A 133 -15.18 8.16 6.49
C THR A 133 -14.85 6.67 6.52
N GLY A 134 -13.76 6.26 5.87
CA GLY A 134 -13.38 4.86 5.81
C GLY A 134 -12.06 4.61 5.11
N SER A 135 -11.77 3.35 4.86
CA SER A 135 -10.61 2.89 4.11
C SER A 135 -10.75 3.22 2.62
N PRO A 136 -9.85 4.00 2.02
CA PRO A 136 -9.90 4.30 0.57
C PRO A 136 -9.63 3.08 -0.31
N LEU A 137 -8.91 2.07 0.21
CA LEU A 137 -8.72 0.80 -0.49
C LEU A 137 -8.89 -0.36 0.48
N TYR A 138 -9.95 -1.14 0.26
CA TYR A 138 -10.31 -2.27 1.11
C TYR A 138 -10.40 -3.57 0.32
N VAL A 139 -9.50 -4.50 0.59
CA VAL A 139 -9.57 -5.88 0.10
C VAL A 139 -10.42 -6.70 1.07
N TYR A 140 -11.72 -6.78 0.79
CA TYR A 140 -12.67 -7.49 1.62
C TYR A 140 -12.59 -9.00 1.43
N LYS A 141 -12.58 -9.46 0.16
CA LYS A 141 -12.44 -10.88 -0.20
C LYS A 141 -11.74 -11.02 -1.54
N SER A 142 -10.71 -11.89 -1.57
CA SER A 142 -10.06 -12.39 -2.78
C SER A 142 -9.33 -13.68 -2.43
N LYS A 143 -8.73 -14.36 -3.40
CA LYS A 143 -7.68 -15.34 -3.13
C LYS A 143 -6.37 -14.61 -2.83
N THR A 144 -6.00 -13.69 -3.71
CA THR A 144 -4.82 -12.83 -3.59
C THR A 144 -5.13 -11.51 -4.29
N THR A 145 -4.77 -10.40 -3.68
CA THR A 145 -4.79 -9.10 -4.36
C THR A 145 -3.37 -8.58 -4.52
N THR A 146 -2.99 -8.26 -5.75
CA THR A 146 -1.71 -7.61 -6.05
C THR A 146 -1.96 -6.15 -6.36
N ILE A 147 -1.30 -5.24 -5.63
CA ILE A 147 -1.20 -3.82 -5.98
C ILE A 147 0.11 -3.66 -6.74
N TYR A 148 0.02 -3.34 -8.02
CA TYR A 148 1.18 -3.11 -8.87
C TYR A 148 1.36 -1.62 -9.11
N LEU A 149 2.58 -1.15 -8.90
CA LEU A 149 2.97 0.26 -9.03
C LEU A 149 3.93 0.38 -10.22
N PRO A 150 3.46 0.83 -11.40
CA PRO A 150 4.31 0.97 -12.57
C PRO A 150 5.45 1.96 -12.34
N GLU A 151 6.58 1.74 -13.02
CA GLU A 151 7.72 2.64 -12.98
C GLU A 151 7.32 4.08 -13.35
N GLY A 152 7.87 5.06 -12.64
CA GLY A 152 7.61 6.47 -12.87
C GLY A 152 6.22 6.95 -12.46
N THR A 153 5.39 6.10 -11.84
CA THR A 153 4.09 6.50 -11.31
C THR A 153 4.13 6.79 -9.81
N ALA A 154 3.23 7.69 -9.37
CA ALA A 154 3.05 8.03 -7.97
C ALA A 154 1.56 8.03 -7.62
N SER A 155 1.16 7.13 -6.73
CA SER A 155 -0.22 6.99 -6.29
C SER A 155 -0.36 7.33 -4.81
N THR A 156 -1.56 7.76 -4.40
CA THR A 156 -1.82 8.20 -3.02
C THR A 156 -3.14 7.61 -2.51
N LEU A 157 -3.12 7.09 -1.29
CA LEU A 157 -4.30 6.73 -0.53
C LEU A 157 -4.38 7.62 0.71
N THR A 158 -5.56 8.17 0.99
CA THR A 158 -5.79 9.05 2.15
C THR A 158 -7.10 8.67 2.82
N ASP A 159 -7.07 8.36 4.11
CA ASP A 159 -8.27 8.14 4.90
C ASP A 159 -8.65 9.35 5.74
N GLY A 160 -9.82 9.29 6.39
CA GLY A 160 -10.29 10.29 7.33
C GLY A 160 -9.83 10.02 8.77
N ALA A 161 -10.05 11.00 9.65
CA ALA A 161 -9.72 10.88 11.08
C ALA A 161 -10.73 10.00 11.87
N SER A 162 -11.84 9.62 11.27
CA SER A 162 -12.85 8.74 11.87
C SER A 162 -13.52 7.89 10.80
N TYR A 163 -13.89 6.66 11.16
CA TYR A 163 -14.58 5.75 10.24
C TYR A 163 -16.04 5.59 10.62
N THR A 164 -16.88 5.37 9.61
CA THR A 164 -18.28 4.98 9.77
C THR A 164 -18.46 3.53 9.29
N PHE A 165 -19.09 2.72 10.12
CA PHE A 165 -19.28 1.28 9.86
C PHE A 165 -20.76 1.04 9.55
N ASN A 166 -21.22 1.52 8.39
CA ASN A 166 -22.64 1.53 8.02
C ASN A 166 -22.94 0.77 6.72
N ASP A 167 -22.00 -0.02 6.21
CA ASP A 167 -22.18 -0.85 5.03
C ASP A 167 -21.98 -2.35 5.30
N SER A 168 -22.22 -3.16 4.28
CA SER A 168 -22.13 -4.63 4.38
C SER A 168 -20.69 -5.17 4.44
N TYR A 169 -19.68 -4.32 4.26
CA TYR A 169 -18.27 -4.69 4.26
C TYR A 169 -17.58 -4.34 5.58
N SER A 170 -18.20 -3.51 6.41
CA SER A 170 -17.63 -2.98 7.64
C SER A 170 -18.25 -3.58 8.89
N SER A 171 -17.52 -3.57 10.02
CA SER A 171 -17.96 -4.04 11.32
C SER A 171 -17.46 -3.11 12.41
N ALA A 172 -18.38 -2.41 13.07
CA ALA A 172 -18.06 -1.56 14.22
C ALA A 172 -17.62 -2.36 15.44
N GLU A 173 -18.15 -3.59 15.61
CA GLU A 173 -17.80 -4.47 16.72
C GLU A 173 -16.35 -4.98 16.62
N GLU A 174 -15.90 -5.22 15.39
CA GLU A 174 -14.55 -5.71 15.11
C GLU A 174 -13.55 -4.57 14.81
N ASP A 175 -14.01 -3.31 14.74
CA ASP A 175 -13.24 -2.18 14.23
C ASP A 175 -12.61 -2.49 12.86
N GLU A 176 -13.42 -2.91 11.91
CA GLU A 176 -13.00 -3.33 10.58
C GLU A 176 -13.78 -2.63 9.46
N PRO A 177 -13.06 -2.05 8.48
CA PRO A 177 -11.60 -1.90 8.35
C PRO A 177 -11.03 -0.88 9.33
N ASN A 178 -9.75 -1.00 9.70
CA ASN A 178 -9.08 -0.05 10.59
C ASN A 178 -7.72 0.43 10.05
N ALA A 179 -7.59 0.50 8.76
CA ALA A 179 -6.39 0.98 8.08
C ALA A 179 -6.74 1.72 6.78
N CYS A 180 -5.88 2.63 6.37
CA CYS A 180 -6.01 3.33 5.09
C CYS A 180 -6.00 2.34 3.90
N LEU A 181 -5.11 1.35 3.92
CA LEU A 181 -5.17 0.17 3.06
C LEU A 181 -5.40 -1.05 3.95
N TYR A 182 -6.57 -1.66 3.84
CA TYR A 182 -6.94 -2.80 4.66
C TYR A 182 -7.20 -4.04 3.80
N ALA A 183 -6.59 -5.18 4.16
CA ALA A 183 -6.78 -6.43 3.44
C ALA A 183 -7.14 -7.57 4.40
N LYS A 184 -8.25 -8.27 4.11
CA LYS A 184 -8.68 -9.51 4.78
C LYS A 184 -8.22 -10.77 4.03
N SER A 185 -7.46 -10.60 2.97
CA SER A 185 -6.93 -11.68 2.12
C SER A 185 -5.46 -11.40 1.83
N ASP A 186 -4.78 -12.37 1.21
CA ASP A 186 -3.39 -12.21 0.80
C ASP A 186 -3.19 -10.94 -0.03
N LEU A 187 -2.25 -10.08 0.41
CA LEU A 187 -1.91 -8.82 -0.25
C LEU A 187 -0.45 -8.82 -0.68
N ILE A 188 -0.23 -8.47 -1.93
CA ILE A 188 1.10 -8.25 -2.51
C ILE A 188 1.17 -6.80 -2.99
N ILE A 189 2.24 -6.09 -2.65
CA ILE A 189 2.55 -4.78 -3.22
C ILE A 189 3.84 -4.91 -3.99
N ALA A 190 3.83 -4.56 -5.27
CA ALA A 190 4.92 -4.79 -6.20
C ALA A 190 5.08 -3.65 -7.21
N GLY A 191 6.17 -3.69 -8.00
CA GLY A 191 6.53 -2.66 -8.97
C GLY A 191 7.51 -1.64 -8.39
N THR A 192 7.97 -0.72 -9.25
CA THR A 192 9.02 0.26 -8.92
C THR A 192 8.49 1.70 -8.80
N GLY A 193 7.18 1.89 -8.99
CA GLY A 193 6.50 3.15 -8.72
C GLY A 193 6.38 3.44 -7.23
N SER A 194 5.69 4.52 -6.85
CA SER A 194 5.53 4.92 -5.46
C SER A 194 4.08 4.90 -5.02
N LEU A 195 3.84 4.49 -3.77
CA LEU A 195 2.56 4.58 -3.09
C LEU A 195 2.72 5.38 -1.79
N THR A 196 2.02 6.50 -1.70
CA THR A 196 1.92 7.27 -0.46
C THR A 196 0.64 6.90 0.27
N VAL A 197 0.76 6.48 1.53
CA VAL A 197 -0.39 6.16 2.38
C VAL A 197 -0.45 7.19 3.50
N LYS A 198 -1.53 7.98 3.53
CA LYS A 198 -1.81 9.01 4.54
C LYS A 198 -2.90 8.48 5.47
N ALA A 199 -2.48 7.82 6.54
CA ALA A 199 -3.39 7.28 7.53
C ALA A 199 -3.64 8.29 8.64
N ASN A 200 -4.89 8.68 8.80
CA ASN A 200 -5.34 9.66 9.79
C ASN A 200 -6.17 9.01 10.90
N TYR A 201 -6.74 7.82 10.68
CA TYR A 201 -7.57 7.11 11.65
C TYR A 201 -6.72 6.21 12.57
N ASN A 202 -6.12 5.16 12.02
CA ASN A 202 -5.39 4.17 12.83
C ASN A 202 -4.14 3.69 12.07
N ASN A 203 -4.22 2.59 11.34
CA ASN A 203 -3.07 1.99 10.68
C ASN A 203 -2.90 2.50 9.24
N GLY A 204 -1.66 2.51 8.75
CA GLY A 204 -1.38 2.79 7.34
C GLY A 204 -1.82 1.65 6.45
N ILE A 205 -1.25 0.47 6.68
CA ILE A 205 -1.55 -0.76 5.94
C ILE A 205 -1.73 -1.90 6.93
N THR A 206 -2.81 -2.65 6.77
CA THR A 206 -3.08 -3.86 7.56
C THR A 206 -3.42 -5.00 6.62
N GLY A 207 -2.73 -6.14 6.77
CA GLY A 207 -3.11 -7.42 6.19
C GLY A 207 -3.50 -8.38 7.31
N LYS A 208 -4.64 -9.04 7.18
CA LYS A 208 -5.04 -10.12 8.09
C LYS A 208 -4.77 -11.46 7.42
N ASP A 209 -4.18 -12.39 8.17
CA ASP A 209 -4.17 -13.81 7.82
C ASP A 209 -5.55 -14.42 8.14
N THR A 210 -6.12 -15.11 7.17
CA THR A 210 -7.36 -15.88 7.33
C THR A 210 -7.10 -17.38 7.25
#